data_18bced035183d6abcfc163eda3132a40
#
_entry.id   18bced035183d6abcfc163eda3132a40
#
_cell.length_a   1.000
_cell.length_b   1.000
_cell.length_c   1.000
_cell.angle_alpha   90.00
_cell.angle_beta   90.00
_cell.angle_gamma   90.00
#
_symmetry.space_group_name_H-M   'P 1'
#
loop_
_entity.id
_entity.type
_entity.pdbx_description
1 polymer ?
#
loop_
_entity_poly.entity_id
_entity_poly.type
_entity_poly.pdbx_seq_one_letter_code
_entity_poly.pdbx_strand_id
1 'polypeptide(L)'
;MNLTEKINDRLDQLSDMMKDGKVKEAARYSLLASGKRLRPKLMLTALKSYGLDEKPYIDLACAIEMIHTYSLIHDDLPCMDDDDLRRGRPTCHRAFDEASAVLAGDALLTEAFTILSRPHPLLSAKQQLTLVQLLSNASGQCGMVYGQQQDLYYENKTASLSELQNIHSYKTGCLITVPLQMASVIAKEADLPVWGEIGQKIGQAFQIQDDILDVIGDESKLGKKTGMDAAHHKSTYVSLLGLDKAKEEVERLYKETLEAIYGLTINHGLMIGILESLVHRDV
;
A
#
# COMPACT_ATOMS: atom_id res chain seq x y z
N MET A 1 -20.96 -8.58 -7.68
CA MET A 1 -20.14 -7.82 -6.72
C MET A 1 -18.70 -7.77 -7.25
N ASN A 2 -18.15 -6.60 -7.46
CA ASN A 2 -16.77 -6.44 -7.92
C ASN A 2 -15.78 -6.71 -6.77
N LEU A 3 -14.48 -6.80 -7.09
CA LEU A 3 -13.47 -7.17 -6.09
C LEU A 3 -13.36 -6.14 -4.96
N THR A 4 -13.53 -4.85 -5.25
CA THR A 4 -13.52 -3.78 -4.23
C THR A 4 -14.66 -3.92 -3.25
N GLU A 5 -15.86 -4.22 -3.74
CA GLU A 5 -17.04 -4.45 -2.89
C GLU A 5 -16.82 -5.64 -1.96
N LYS A 6 -16.32 -6.77 -2.50
CA LYS A 6 -16.02 -7.96 -1.69
C LYS A 6 -15.01 -7.65 -0.57
N ILE A 7 -13.96 -6.88 -0.88
CA ILE A 7 -12.95 -6.48 0.10
C ILE A 7 -13.59 -5.57 1.16
N ASN A 8 -14.38 -4.56 0.75
CA ASN A 8 -15.02 -3.65 1.68
C ASN A 8 -15.97 -4.35 2.63
N ASP A 9 -16.85 -5.23 2.10
CA ASP A 9 -17.77 -6.01 2.91
C ASP A 9 -17.02 -6.91 3.91
N ARG A 10 -15.88 -7.47 3.49
CA ARG A 10 -15.09 -8.31 4.40
C ARG A 10 -14.36 -7.50 5.46
N LEU A 11 -13.81 -6.33 5.12
CA LEU A 11 -13.22 -5.38 6.07
C LEU A 11 -14.26 -4.93 7.11
N ASP A 12 -15.49 -4.66 6.69
CA ASP A 12 -16.59 -4.30 7.57
C ASP A 12 -16.87 -5.43 8.56
N GLN A 13 -17.05 -6.67 8.08
CA GLN A 13 -17.27 -7.85 8.92
C GLN A 13 -16.13 -8.11 9.90
N LEU A 14 -14.89 -8.04 9.45
CA LEU A 14 -13.71 -8.29 10.30
C LEU A 14 -13.57 -7.23 11.38
N SER A 15 -13.74 -5.96 11.04
CA SER A 15 -13.64 -4.85 11.99
C SER A 15 -14.84 -4.80 12.95
N ASP A 16 -16.00 -5.35 12.57
CA ASP A 16 -17.15 -5.46 13.46
C ASP A 16 -16.94 -6.46 14.60
N MET A 17 -16.05 -7.44 14.42
CA MET A 17 -15.66 -8.39 15.48
C MET A 17 -14.77 -7.77 16.57
N MET A 18 -14.26 -6.55 16.37
CA MET A 18 -13.50 -5.83 17.40
C MET A 18 -14.41 -5.52 18.60
N LYS A 19 -13.80 -5.41 19.78
CA LYS A 19 -14.55 -5.10 21.01
C LYS A 19 -15.15 -3.69 20.93
N ASP A 20 -16.42 -3.55 21.28
CA ASP A 20 -17.14 -2.28 21.24
C ASP A 20 -16.47 -1.20 22.07
N GLY A 21 -16.45 0.02 21.53
CA GLY A 21 -15.87 1.19 22.16
C GLY A 21 -15.29 2.17 21.12
N LYS A 22 -14.82 3.31 21.62
CA LYS A 22 -14.33 4.43 20.79
C LYS A 22 -13.18 4.03 19.86
N VAL A 23 -12.31 3.11 20.28
CA VAL A 23 -11.20 2.59 19.46
C VAL A 23 -11.73 1.82 18.25
N LYS A 24 -12.74 0.94 18.43
CA LYS A 24 -13.41 0.26 17.31
C LYS A 24 -14.03 1.27 16.34
N GLU A 25 -14.74 2.27 16.86
CA GLU A 25 -15.37 3.31 16.04
C GLU A 25 -14.34 4.08 15.22
N ALA A 26 -13.23 4.51 15.84
CA ALA A 26 -12.14 5.23 15.19
C ALA A 26 -11.40 4.37 14.14
N ALA A 27 -11.14 3.10 14.46
CA ALA A 27 -10.54 2.14 13.52
C ALA A 27 -11.43 1.92 12.29
N ARG A 28 -12.73 1.66 12.50
CA ARG A 28 -13.71 1.48 11.43
C ARG A 28 -13.91 2.73 10.59
N TYR A 29 -13.93 3.91 11.23
CA TYR A 29 -14.02 5.19 10.54
C TYR A 29 -12.95 5.34 9.46
N SER A 30 -11.71 4.99 9.76
CA SER A 30 -10.58 5.09 8.83
C SER A 30 -10.53 3.92 7.86
N LEU A 31 -10.73 2.67 8.34
CA LEU A 31 -10.64 1.45 7.54
C LEU A 31 -11.70 1.39 6.45
N LEU A 32 -12.94 1.81 6.76
CA LEU A 32 -14.08 1.77 5.86
C LEU A 32 -14.23 3.05 5.02
N ALA A 33 -13.33 4.03 5.18
CA ALA A 33 -13.28 5.20 4.31
C ALA A 33 -13.07 4.78 2.85
N SER A 34 -13.56 5.61 1.92
CA SER A 34 -13.40 5.38 0.47
C SER A 34 -11.93 5.17 0.09
N GLY A 35 -11.67 4.20 -0.80
CA GLY A 35 -10.31 3.92 -1.26
C GLY A 35 -10.26 2.89 -2.38
N LYS A 36 -9.18 2.91 -3.15
CA LYS A 36 -9.00 2.01 -4.31
C LYS A 36 -8.74 0.55 -3.92
N ARG A 37 -8.45 0.26 -2.64
CA ARG A 37 -8.11 -1.09 -2.11
C ARG A 37 -7.03 -1.78 -2.94
N LEU A 38 -6.01 -1.03 -3.28
CA LEU A 38 -4.98 -1.46 -4.21
C LEU A 38 -4.22 -2.70 -3.72
N ARG A 39 -3.70 -2.63 -2.49
CA ARG A 39 -2.86 -3.69 -1.92
C ARG A 39 -3.57 -5.04 -1.82
N PRO A 40 -4.78 -5.13 -1.25
CA PRO A 40 -5.54 -6.39 -1.29
C PRO A 40 -5.88 -6.83 -2.71
N LYS A 41 -6.18 -5.91 -3.64
CA LYS A 41 -6.43 -6.26 -5.05
C LYS A 41 -5.20 -6.87 -5.72
N LEU A 42 -4.01 -6.33 -5.47
CA LEU A 42 -2.76 -6.89 -6.01
C LEU A 42 -2.61 -8.36 -5.61
N MET A 43 -2.78 -8.68 -4.33
CA MET A 43 -2.69 -10.05 -3.84
C MET A 43 -3.74 -10.97 -4.51
N LEU A 44 -5.01 -10.56 -4.48
CA LEU A 44 -6.11 -11.39 -4.98
C LEU A 44 -6.06 -11.55 -6.51
N THR A 45 -5.63 -10.51 -7.24
CA THR A 45 -5.43 -10.59 -8.69
C THR A 45 -4.24 -11.50 -9.05
N ALA A 46 -3.15 -11.43 -8.29
CA ALA A 46 -2.01 -12.34 -8.47
C ALA A 46 -2.42 -13.80 -8.24
N LEU A 47 -3.16 -14.11 -7.18
CA LEU A 47 -3.70 -15.46 -6.95
C LEU A 47 -4.58 -15.93 -8.12
N LYS A 48 -5.47 -15.06 -8.58
CA LYS A 48 -6.34 -15.37 -9.73
C LYS A 48 -5.55 -15.58 -11.02
N SER A 49 -4.44 -14.87 -11.20
CA SER A 49 -3.57 -15.06 -12.37
C SER A 49 -2.91 -16.44 -12.40
N TYR A 50 -2.68 -17.05 -11.23
CA TYR A 50 -2.26 -18.45 -11.07
C TYR A 50 -3.41 -19.46 -11.23
N GLY A 51 -4.64 -19.00 -11.47
CA GLY A 51 -5.83 -19.86 -11.59
C GLY A 51 -6.47 -20.28 -10.26
N LEU A 52 -6.09 -19.64 -9.15
CA LEU A 52 -6.69 -19.90 -7.85
C LEU A 52 -7.98 -19.09 -7.63
N ASP A 53 -8.94 -19.68 -6.90
CA ASP A 53 -10.08 -18.90 -6.37
C ASP A 53 -9.57 -17.94 -5.29
N GLU A 54 -9.88 -16.64 -5.44
CA GLU A 54 -9.46 -15.62 -4.51
C GLU A 54 -10.22 -15.61 -3.19
N LYS A 55 -11.43 -16.21 -3.15
CA LYS A 55 -12.34 -16.12 -2.00
C LYS A 55 -11.76 -16.64 -0.67
N PRO A 56 -11.07 -17.80 -0.63
CA PRO A 56 -10.50 -18.29 0.62
C PRO A 56 -9.44 -17.39 1.23
N TYR A 57 -8.82 -16.52 0.43
CA TYR A 57 -7.66 -15.71 0.83
C TYR A 57 -8.02 -14.23 1.13
N ILE A 58 -9.32 -13.87 1.08
CA ILE A 58 -9.74 -12.48 1.22
C ILE A 58 -9.39 -11.90 2.60
N ASP A 59 -9.40 -12.71 3.66
CA ASP A 59 -9.01 -12.28 5.01
C ASP A 59 -7.53 -11.89 5.06
N LEU A 60 -6.67 -12.66 4.41
CA LEU A 60 -5.24 -12.37 4.33
C LEU A 60 -4.98 -11.06 3.56
N ALA A 61 -5.76 -10.82 2.50
CA ALA A 61 -5.69 -9.56 1.75
C ALA A 61 -6.22 -8.37 2.59
N CYS A 62 -7.27 -8.56 3.38
CA CYS A 62 -7.78 -7.56 4.32
C CYS A 62 -6.76 -7.18 5.40
N ALA A 63 -5.97 -8.13 5.89
CA ALA A 63 -4.89 -7.86 6.84
C ALA A 63 -3.87 -6.85 6.28
N ILE A 64 -3.54 -6.94 4.99
CA ILE A 64 -2.64 -5.96 4.34
C ILE A 64 -3.27 -4.56 4.31
N GLU A 65 -4.57 -4.45 4.06
CA GLU A 65 -5.26 -3.16 4.08
C GLU A 65 -5.36 -2.57 5.49
N MET A 66 -5.49 -3.41 6.53
CA MET A 66 -5.42 -2.96 7.93
C MET A 66 -4.05 -2.38 8.26
N ILE A 67 -2.97 -3.02 7.80
CA ILE A 67 -1.60 -2.47 7.91
C ILE A 67 -1.50 -1.12 7.21
N HIS A 68 -1.99 -1.02 5.99
CA HIS A 68 -1.97 0.26 5.28
C HIS A 68 -2.81 1.34 5.98
N THR A 69 -3.96 0.95 6.56
CA THR A 69 -4.85 1.91 7.21
C THR A 69 -4.25 2.44 8.51
N TYR A 70 -3.65 1.56 9.33
CA TYR A 70 -2.99 2.04 10.55
C TYR A 70 -1.88 3.03 10.24
N SER A 71 -1.10 2.77 9.19
CA SER A 71 -0.01 3.66 8.82
C SER A 71 -0.51 5.05 8.43
N LEU A 72 -1.66 5.13 7.73
CA LEU A 72 -2.28 6.42 7.40
C LEU A 72 -2.82 7.14 8.64
N ILE A 73 -3.44 6.40 9.60
CA ILE A 73 -3.92 7.00 10.85
C ILE A 73 -2.78 7.63 11.64
N HIS A 74 -1.64 6.92 11.75
CA HIS A 74 -0.49 7.43 12.49
C HIS A 74 0.24 8.53 11.73
N ASP A 75 0.32 8.44 10.41
CA ASP A 75 0.93 9.46 9.55
C ASP A 75 0.21 10.82 9.67
N ASP A 76 -1.12 10.80 9.81
CA ASP A 76 -1.95 12.00 9.97
C ASP A 76 -1.82 12.69 11.33
N LEU A 77 -1.19 12.08 12.35
CA LEU A 77 -1.11 12.64 13.71
C LEU A 77 -0.33 13.97 13.76
N PRO A 78 -0.61 14.84 14.76
CA PRO A 78 0.09 16.12 14.92
C PRO A 78 1.62 16.00 15.13
N CYS A 79 2.10 14.86 15.60
CA CYS A 79 3.54 14.57 15.74
C CYS A 79 4.18 14.01 14.45
N MET A 80 3.41 13.87 13.38
CA MET A 80 3.81 13.37 12.09
C MET A 80 3.48 14.44 11.01
N ASP A 81 2.62 14.16 10.03
CA ASP A 81 2.29 15.09 8.94
C ASP A 81 1.27 16.19 9.36
N ASP A 82 0.60 16.06 10.52
CA ASP A 82 -0.43 16.98 11.07
C ASP A 82 -1.54 17.29 10.04
N ASP A 83 -2.02 16.28 9.35
CA ASP A 83 -3.03 16.44 8.31
C ASP A 83 -4.43 16.58 8.91
N ASP A 84 -5.18 17.62 8.49
CA ASP A 84 -6.58 17.81 8.89
C ASP A 84 -7.56 16.93 8.12
N LEU A 85 -7.25 16.64 6.86
CA LEU A 85 -8.14 15.93 5.92
C LEU A 85 -7.42 14.78 5.22
N ARG A 86 -8.10 13.63 5.11
CA ARG A 86 -7.71 12.50 4.29
C ARG A 86 -8.87 11.98 3.45
N ARG A 87 -8.69 11.92 2.12
CA ARG A 87 -9.74 11.52 1.18
C ARG A 87 -11.02 12.36 1.30
N GLY A 88 -10.86 13.67 1.56
CA GLY A 88 -11.97 14.62 1.69
C GLY A 88 -12.75 14.54 3.00
N ARG A 89 -12.27 13.77 3.99
CA ARG A 89 -12.87 13.65 5.33
C ARG A 89 -11.87 14.05 6.40
N PRO A 90 -12.32 14.53 7.59
CA PRO A 90 -11.43 14.75 8.72
C PRO A 90 -10.58 13.51 9.02
N THR A 91 -9.30 13.71 9.33
CA THR A 91 -8.40 12.64 9.78
C THR A 91 -8.88 12.02 11.09
N CYS A 92 -8.39 10.86 11.45
CA CYS A 92 -8.89 10.11 12.61
C CYS A 92 -8.77 10.93 13.91
N HIS A 93 -7.63 11.59 14.12
CA HIS A 93 -7.41 12.41 15.32
C HIS A 93 -8.28 13.67 15.36
N ARG A 94 -8.67 14.22 14.20
CA ARG A 94 -9.61 15.35 14.11
C ARG A 94 -11.07 14.92 14.30
N ALA A 95 -11.43 13.73 13.83
CA ALA A 95 -12.79 13.20 13.99
C ALA A 95 -13.09 12.68 15.39
N PHE A 96 -12.08 12.19 16.10
CA PHE A 96 -12.19 11.63 17.45
C PHE A 96 -11.32 12.41 18.45
N ASP A 97 -10.09 11.98 18.65
CA ASP A 97 -8.99 12.61 19.39
C ASP A 97 -7.68 11.86 19.11
N GLU A 98 -6.53 12.43 19.52
CA GLU A 98 -5.22 11.85 19.29
C GLU A 98 -5.05 10.47 19.95
N ALA A 99 -5.48 10.33 21.22
CA ALA A 99 -5.35 9.05 21.92
C ALA A 99 -6.16 7.93 21.24
N SER A 100 -7.38 8.26 20.80
CA SER A 100 -8.23 7.31 20.05
C SER A 100 -7.60 6.96 18.70
N ALA A 101 -6.96 7.90 18.01
CA ALA A 101 -6.27 7.65 16.74
C ALA A 101 -5.04 6.74 16.92
N VAL A 102 -4.21 7.01 17.94
CA VAL A 102 -3.06 6.13 18.26
C VAL A 102 -3.54 4.72 18.53
N LEU A 103 -4.51 4.54 19.43
CA LEU A 103 -5.03 3.21 19.78
C LEU A 103 -5.76 2.52 18.63
N ALA A 104 -6.42 3.27 17.74
CA ALA A 104 -7.04 2.71 16.53
C ALA A 104 -5.99 2.15 15.55
N GLY A 105 -4.87 2.85 15.37
CA GLY A 105 -3.75 2.36 14.60
C GLY A 105 -3.13 1.09 15.21
N ASP A 106 -2.85 1.10 16.52
CA ASP A 106 -2.31 -0.06 17.24
C ASP A 106 -3.25 -1.28 17.13
N ALA A 107 -4.56 -1.04 17.24
CA ALA A 107 -5.56 -2.09 17.14
C ALA A 107 -5.58 -2.72 15.72
N LEU A 108 -5.56 -1.90 14.66
CA LEU A 108 -5.52 -2.40 13.27
C LEU A 108 -4.23 -3.13 12.97
N LEU A 109 -3.08 -2.61 13.42
CA LEU A 109 -1.78 -3.27 13.29
C LEU A 109 -1.81 -4.67 13.92
N THR A 110 -2.29 -4.77 15.16
CA THR A 110 -2.34 -6.04 15.89
C THR A 110 -3.37 -7.00 15.27
N GLU A 111 -4.56 -6.51 14.89
CA GLU A 111 -5.60 -7.33 14.29
C GLU A 111 -5.16 -7.93 12.93
N ALA A 112 -4.37 -7.22 12.15
CA ALA A 112 -3.80 -7.76 10.91
C ALA A 112 -3.01 -9.06 11.16
N PHE A 113 -2.19 -9.10 12.21
CA PHE A 113 -1.44 -10.31 12.57
C PHE A 113 -2.31 -11.37 13.26
N THR A 114 -3.34 -10.97 14.01
CA THR A 114 -4.35 -11.88 14.52
C THR A 114 -5.02 -12.65 13.37
N ILE A 115 -5.41 -11.95 12.30
CA ILE A 115 -6.02 -12.57 11.11
C ILE A 115 -5.04 -13.53 10.42
N LEU A 116 -3.79 -13.09 10.17
CA LEU A 116 -2.78 -13.93 9.52
C LEU A 116 -2.40 -15.18 10.32
N SER A 117 -2.52 -15.14 11.64
CA SER A 117 -2.18 -16.27 12.53
C SER A 117 -3.30 -17.28 12.70
N ARG A 118 -4.53 -16.98 12.28
CA ARG A 118 -5.67 -17.93 12.33
C ARG A 118 -5.39 -19.14 11.43
N PRO A 119 -5.63 -20.38 11.89
CA PRO A 119 -5.45 -21.56 11.05
C PRO A 119 -6.22 -21.44 9.73
N HIS A 120 -5.52 -21.62 8.62
CA HIS A 120 -6.13 -21.50 7.28
C HIS A 120 -6.24 -22.90 6.64
N PRO A 121 -7.42 -23.33 6.19
CA PRO A 121 -7.66 -24.71 5.77
C PRO A 121 -6.87 -25.15 4.53
N LEU A 122 -6.41 -24.20 3.72
CA LEU A 122 -5.70 -24.45 2.46
C LEU A 122 -4.19 -24.16 2.54
N LEU A 123 -3.67 -23.73 3.69
CA LEU A 123 -2.26 -23.38 3.86
C LEU A 123 -1.60 -24.28 4.90
N SER A 124 -0.37 -24.68 4.61
CA SER A 124 0.49 -25.30 5.62
C SER A 124 0.91 -24.29 6.68
N ALA A 125 1.25 -24.78 7.88
CA ALA A 125 1.80 -23.92 8.95
C ALA A 125 3.06 -23.16 8.50
N LYS A 126 3.90 -23.77 7.64
CA LYS A 126 5.08 -23.10 7.06
C LYS A 126 4.66 -21.92 6.21
N GLN A 127 3.71 -22.09 5.28
CA GLN A 127 3.22 -21.00 4.45
C GLN A 127 2.64 -19.87 5.31
N GLN A 128 1.78 -20.19 6.29
CA GLN A 128 1.20 -19.16 7.18
C GLN A 128 2.28 -18.40 7.94
N LEU A 129 3.28 -19.07 8.49
CA LEU A 129 4.40 -18.41 9.17
C LEU A 129 5.18 -17.50 8.20
N THR A 130 5.39 -17.96 6.96
CA THR A 130 6.04 -17.14 5.93
C THR A 130 5.21 -15.89 5.59
N LEU A 131 3.88 -15.99 5.51
CA LEU A 131 3.02 -14.81 5.28
C LEU A 131 3.13 -13.80 6.44
N VAL A 132 3.12 -14.28 7.69
CA VAL A 132 3.32 -13.43 8.87
C VAL A 132 4.68 -12.73 8.81
N GLN A 133 5.74 -13.47 8.48
CA GLN A 133 7.11 -12.95 8.37
C GLN A 133 7.22 -11.89 7.23
N LEU A 134 6.65 -12.14 6.06
CA LEU A 134 6.66 -11.21 4.95
C LEU A 134 5.95 -9.90 5.33
N LEU A 135 4.74 -9.97 5.90
CA LEU A 135 4.00 -8.77 6.26
C LEU A 135 4.67 -8.00 7.40
N SER A 136 5.21 -8.69 8.43
CA SER A 136 5.91 -8.03 9.53
C SER A 136 7.19 -7.33 9.08
N ASN A 137 7.96 -7.93 8.18
CA ASN A 137 9.15 -7.30 7.62
C ASN A 137 8.78 -6.09 6.76
N ALA A 138 7.74 -6.20 5.90
CA ALA A 138 7.32 -5.13 5.02
C ALA A 138 6.71 -3.93 5.77
N SER A 139 6.03 -4.16 6.90
CA SER A 139 5.38 -3.11 7.70
C SER A 139 6.26 -2.54 8.81
N GLY A 140 7.24 -3.29 9.28
CA GLY A 140 8.07 -2.94 10.44
C GLY A 140 9.32 -2.14 10.12
N GLN A 141 10.31 -2.22 11.04
CA GLN A 141 11.58 -1.48 10.96
C GLN A 141 12.47 -1.92 9.78
N CYS A 142 12.23 -3.10 9.20
CA CYS A 142 12.89 -3.54 7.96
C CYS A 142 12.14 -3.12 6.68
N GLY A 143 11.07 -2.36 6.81
CA GLY A 143 10.19 -1.97 5.72
C GLY A 143 9.62 -0.54 5.91
N MET A 144 8.30 -0.42 5.91
CA MET A 144 7.57 0.85 5.88
C MET A 144 7.94 1.79 7.03
N VAL A 145 8.10 1.29 8.28
CA VAL A 145 8.47 2.14 9.43
C VAL A 145 9.85 2.77 9.23
N TYR A 146 10.81 2.03 8.67
CA TYR A 146 12.11 2.59 8.30
C TYR A 146 11.97 3.66 7.22
N GLY A 147 11.15 3.39 6.18
CA GLY A 147 10.88 4.37 5.13
C GLY A 147 10.26 5.66 5.66
N GLN A 148 9.31 5.55 6.58
CA GLN A 148 8.70 6.70 7.24
C GLN A 148 9.70 7.49 8.08
N GLN A 149 10.58 6.81 8.84
CA GLN A 149 11.66 7.46 9.57
C GLN A 149 12.59 8.23 8.63
N GLN A 150 12.92 7.67 7.46
CA GLN A 150 13.76 8.37 6.47
C GLN A 150 13.03 9.57 5.86
N ASP A 151 11.75 9.45 5.57
CA ASP A 151 10.93 10.56 5.04
C ASP A 151 10.95 11.74 6.01
N LEU A 152 10.66 11.52 7.29
CA LEU A 152 10.75 12.54 8.36
C LEU A 152 12.17 13.11 8.52
N TYR A 153 13.22 12.28 8.37
CA TYR A 153 14.60 12.76 8.47
C TYR A 153 14.96 13.73 7.35
N TYR A 154 14.40 13.52 6.15
CA TYR A 154 14.64 14.38 4.99
C TYR A 154 13.63 15.53 4.87
N GLU A 155 12.65 15.65 5.76
CA GLU A 155 11.84 16.84 5.88
C GLU A 155 12.74 18.08 6.05
N ASN A 156 12.51 19.11 5.26
CA ASN A 156 13.32 20.33 5.24
C ASN A 156 14.81 20.13 4.87
N LYS A 157 15.16 18.99 4.24
CA LYS A 157 16.49 18.71 3.70
C LYS A 157 16.38 18.28 2.23
N THR A 158 17.40 18.59 1.46
CA THR A 158 17.48 18.10 0.09
C THR A 158 17.99 16.67 0.09
N ALA A 159 17.17 15.72 -0.37
CA ALA A 159 17.58 14.35 -0.60
C ALA A 159 18.22 14.22 -2.01
N SER A 160 19.25 13.42 -2.14
CA SER A 160 19.74 12.95 -3.43
C SER A 160 18.76 11.98 -4.07
N LEU A 161 18.89 11.73 -5.37
CA LEU A 161 18.02 10.77 -6.06
C LEU A 161 18.06 9.36 -5.42
N SER A 162 19.25 8.91 -5.00
CA SER A 162 19.41 7.59 -4.35
C SER A 162 18.73 7.53 -2.97
N GLU A 163 18.77 8.62 -2.21
CA GLU A 163 18.08 8.73 -0.92
C GLU A 163 16.56 8.77 -1.12
N LEU A 164 16.07 9.52 -2.10
CA LEU A 164 14.65 9.54 -2.45
C LEU A 164 14.16 8.16 -2.91
N GLN A 165 14.93 7.46 -3.76
CA GLN A 165 14.63 6.09 -4.17
C GLN A 165 14.55 5.15 -2.96
N ASN A 166 15.46 5.29 -2.01
CA ASN A 166 15.44 4.51 -0.77
C ASN A 166 14.18 4.78 0.06
N ILE A 167 13.82 6.05 0.28
CA ILE A 167 12.58 6.44 0.99
C ILE A 167 11.37 5.78 0.33
N HIS A 168 11.20 5.96 -0.98
CA HIS A 168 10.06 5.42 -1.73
C HIS A 168 10.00 3.89 -1.72
N SER A 169 11.15 3.22 -1.84
CA SER A 169 11.24 1.76 -1.79
C SER A 169 10.73 1.21 -0.46
N TYR A 170 11.07 1.85 0.65
CA TYR A 170 10.66 1.38 1.97
C TYR A 170 9.28 1.91 2.39
N LYS A 171 9.04 3.23 2.33
CA LYS A 171 7.77 3.83 2.79
C LYS A 171 6.57 3.29 2.00
N THR A 172 6.69 3.16 0.69
CA THR A 172 5.59 2.76 -0.21
C THR A 172 5.83 1.39 -0.85
N GLY A 173 7.03 1.16 -1.38
CA GLY A 173 7.37 -0.02 -2.17
C GLY A 173 7.18 -1.33 -1.42
N CYS A 174 7.54 -1.41 -0.14
CA CYS A 174 7.37 -2.63 0.66
C CYS A 174 5.91 -3.09 0.74
N LEU A 175 4.96 -2.16 0.95
CA LEU A 175 3.54 -2.49 1.02
C LEU A 175 2.86 -2.65 -0.36
N ILE A 176 3.52 -2.30 -1.45
CA ILE A 176 3.12 -2.67 -2.82
C ILE A 176 3.66 -4.06 -3.18
N THR A 177 4.84 -4.41 -2.70
CA THR A 177 5.53 -5.66 -2.98
C THR A 177 4.95 -6.84 -2.21
N VAL A 178 4.70 -6.69 -0.92
CA VAL A 178 4.30 -7.80 -0.03
C VAL A 178 3.01 -8.51 -0.46
N PRO A 179 1.96 -7.86 -1.01
CA PRO A 179 0.79 -8.56 -1.55
C PRO A 179 1.12 -9.58 -2.65
N LEU A 180 2.04 -9.22 -3.54
CA LEU A 180 2.48 -10.06 -4.65
C LEU A 180 3.33 -11.24 -4.13
N GLN A 181 4.22 -10.97 -3.19
CA GLN A 181 5.02 -12.01 -2.53
C GLN A 181 4.16 -13.00 -1.74
N MET A 182 3.15 -12.51 -1.01
CA MET A 182 2.21 -13.38 -0.29
C MET A 182 1.41 -14.26 -1.24
N ALA A 183 0.97 -13.72 -2.37
CA ALA A 183 0.31 -14.52 -3.42
C ALA A 183 1.23 -15.60 -3.98
N SER A 184 2.51 -15.29 -4.19
CA SER A 184 3.50 -16.27 -4.65
C SER A 184 3.71 -17.42 -3.64
N VAL A 185 3.86 -17.13 -2.34
CA VAL A 185 3.98 -18.16 -1.29
C VAL A 185 2.78 -19.11 -1.29
N ILE A 186 1.60 -18.60 -1.58
CA ILE A 186 0.37 -19.39 -1.66
C ILE A 186 0.32 -20.24 -2.93
N ALA A 187 0.62 -19.64 -4.07
CA ALA A 187 0.43 -20.26 -5.39
C ALA A 187 1.67 -21.01 -5.89
N LYS A 188 2.84 -20.38 -5.84
CA LYS A 188 4.10 -20.94 -6.37
C LYS A 188 5.31 -20.22 -5.73
N GLU A 189 5.81 -20.75 -4.62
CA GLU A 189 6.89 -20.15 -3.81
C GLU A 189 8.17 -19.85 -4.63
N ALA A 190 8.44 -20.63 -5.70
CA ALA A 190 9.59 -20.42 -6.57
C ALA A 190 9.59 -19.08 -7.32
N ASP A 191 8.43 -18.45 -7.50
CA ASP A 191 8.29 -17.17 -8.18
C ASP A 191 8.45 -15.97 -7.21
N LEU A 192 8.67 -16.22 -5.91
CA LEU A 192 8.80 -15.19 -4.86
C LEU A 192 9.84 -14.09 -5.18
N PRO A 193 11.07 -14.40 -5.65
CA PRO A 193 12.04 -13.36 -6.01
C PRO A 193 11.56 -12.46 -7.14
N VAL A 194 10.95 -13.04 -8.18
CA VAL A 194 10.44 -12.28 -9.34
C VAL A 194 9.32 -11.33 -8.93
N TRP A 195 8.39 -11.78 -8.07
CA TRP A 195 7.35 -10.92 -7.53
C TRP A 195 7.91 -9.82 -6.61
N GLY A 196 9.02 -10.08 -5.93
CA GLY A 196 9.76 -9.07 -5.19
C GLY A 196 10.27 -7.94 -6.11
N GLU A 197 10.90 -8.30 -7.22
CA GLU A 197 11.40 -7.33 -8.22
C GLU A 197 10.27 -6.54 -8.88
N ILE A 198 9.19 -7.23 -9.31
CA ILE A 198 8.00 -6.62 -9.90
C ILE A 198 7.40 -5.60 -8.92
N GLY A 199 7.21 -5.99 -7.66
CA GLY A 199 6.61 -5.13 -6.64
C GLY A 199 7.43 -3.87 -6.36
N GLN A 200 8.75 -3.98 -6.29
CA GLN A 200 9.64 -2.84 -6.10
C GLN A 200 9.59 -1.86 -7.28
N LYS A 201 9.67 -2.35 -8.51
CA LYS A 201 9.58 -1.50 -9.71
C LYS A 201 8.24 -0.77 -9.81
N ILE A 202 7.15 -1.47 -9.56
CA ILE A 202 5.80 -0.88 -9.57
C ILE A 202 5.63 0.11 -8.40
N GLY A 203 6.14 -0.20 -7.22
CA GLY A 203 6.12 0.72 -6.08
C GLY A 203 6.87 2.02 -6.37
N GLN A 204 8.01 1.93 -7.04
CA GLN A 204 8.79 3.08 -7.48
C GLN A 204 8.05 3.87 -8.58
N ALA A 205 7.54 3.20 -9.63
CA ALA A 205 6.77 3.84 -10.69
C ALA A 205 5.52 4.55 -10.15
N PHE A 206 4.84 3.90 -9.18
CA PHE A 206 3.68 4.46 -8.50
C PHE A 206 4.01 5.78 -7.80
N GLN A 207 5.13 5.85 -7.10
CA GLN A 207 5.54 7.06 -6.38
C GLN A 207 6.00 8.17 -7.34
N ILE A 208 6.74 7.83 -8.40
CA ILE A 208 7.11 8.81 -9.44
C ILE A 208 5.86 9.38 -10.10
N GLN A 209 4.85 8.55 -10.35
CA GLN A 209 3.58 9.00 -10.92
C GLN A 209 2.81 9.91 -9.94
N ASP A 210 2.88 9.67 -8.62
CA ASP A 210 2.33 10.60 -7.61
C ASP A 210 3.01 11.97 -7.68
N ASP A 211 4.36 12.00 -7.75
CA ASP A 211 5.14 13.24 -7.89
C ASP A 211 4.79 13.99 -9.18
N ILE A 212 4.58 13.27 -10.29
CA ILE A 212 4.15 13.85 -11.57
C ILE A 212 2.75 14.46 -11.44
N LEU A 213 1.81 13.74 -10.83
CA LEU A 213 0.43 14.20 -10.65
C LEU A 213 0.32 15.38 -9.69
N ASP A 214 1.24 15.51 -8.72
CA ASP A 214 1.29 16.70 -7.86
C ASP A 214 1.65 17.98 -8.65
N VAL A 215 2.40 17.84 -9.75
CA VAL A 215 2.81 18.98 -10.59
C VAL A 215 1.80 19.31 -11.69
N ILE A 216 1.23 18.28 -12.36
CA ILE A 216 0.40 18.47 -13.57
C ILE A 216 -1.04 18.01 -13.41
N GLY A 217 -1.40 17.44 -12.28
CA GLY A 217 -2.73 16.86 -12.05
C GLY A 217 -3.84 17.92 -11.96
N ASP A 218 -5.06 17.51 -12.23
CA ASP A 218 -6.27 18.33 -12.07
C ASP A 218 -6.80 18.17 -10.63
N GLU A 219 -6.74 19.23 -9.83
CA GLU A 219 -7.20 19.22 -8.43
C GLU A 219 -8.64 18.70 -8.26
N SER A 220 -9.52 19.00 -9.24
CA SER A 220 -10.91 18.57 -9.20
C SER A 220 -11.06 17.05 -9.31
N LYS A 221 -10.11 16.40 -9.98
CA LYS A 221 -10.08 14.95 -10.16
C LYS A 221 -9.27 14.24 -9.07
N LEU A 222 -8.16 14.86 -8.64
CA LEU A 222 -7.28 14.29 -7.60
C LEU A 222 -7.91 14.31 -6.20
N GLY A 223 -8.85 15.22 -5.95
CA GLY A 223 -9.47 15.42 -4.65
C GLY A 223 -8.51 15.98 -3.58
N LYS A 224 -7.32 16.47 -3.98
CA LYS A 224 -6.33 17.17 -3.17
C LYS A 224 -5.73 18.33 -3.96
N LYS A 225 -5.15 19.31 -3.26
CA LYS A 225 -4.41 20.41 -3.90
C LYS A 225 -3.15 19.87 -4.58
N THR A 226 -2.77 20.46 -5.70
CA THR A 226 -1.50 20.24 -6.40
C THR A 226 -0.41 21.19 -5.87
N GLY A 227 0.86 20.87 -6.11
CA GLY A 227 1.99 21.68 -5.66
C GLY A 227 2.28 21.61 -4.16
N MET A 228 1.69 20.66 -3.46
CA MET A 228 1.88 20.48 -2.00
C MET A 228 3.32 20.06 -1.68
N ASP A 229 3.94 19.22 -2.49
CA ASP A 229 5.33 18.80 -2.29
C ASP A 229 6.29 19.98 -2.38
N ALA A 230 6.07 20.89 -3.32
CA ALA A 230 6.87 22.12 -3.43
C ALA A 230 6.63 23.07 -2.23
N ALA A 231 5.38 23.17 -1.74
CA ALA A 231 5.04 23.98 -0.55
C ALA A 231 5.70 23.45 0.73
N HIS A 232 5.87 22.14 0.85
CA HIS A 232 6.54 21.48 1.96
C HIS A 232 8.06 21.28 1.74
N HIS A 233 8.65 21.84 0.68
CA HIS A 233 10.06 21.70 0.32
C HIS A 233 10.53 20.23 0.21
N LYS A 234 9.63 19.30 -0.13
CA LYS A 234 9.96 17.88 -0.33
C LYS A 234 10.77 17.69 -1.60
N SER A 235 11.80 16.86 -1.54
CA SER A 235 12.49 16.37 -2.74
C SER A 235 11.59 15.37 -3.45
N THR A 236 11.37 15.57 -4.76
CA THR A 236 10.57 14.67 -5.61
C THR A 236 11.36 14.27 -6.84
N TYR A 237 10.95 13.24 -7.55
CA TYR A 237 11.58 12.89 -8.84
C TYR A 237 11.48 14.04 -9.83
N VAL A 238 10.36 14.76 -9.86
CA VAL A 238 10.19 15.90 -10.76
C VAL A 238 11.12 17.05 -10.40
N SER A 239 11.32 17.33 -9.10
CA SER A 239 12.26 18.39 -8.68
C SER A 239 13.72 18.04 -8.94
N LEU A 240 14.10 16.76 -8.90
CA LEU A 240 15.48 16.30 -9.09
C LEU A 240 15.85 16.02 -10.55
N LEU A 241 14.92 15.47 -11.35
CA LEU A 241 15.19 15.04 -12.73
C LEU A 241 14.52 15.90 -13.79
N GLY A 242 13.47 16.65 -13.42
CA GLY A 242 12.55 17.30 -14.35
C GLY A 242 11.42 16.36 -14.80
N LEU A 243 10.33 16.95 -15.25
CA LEU A 243 9.08 16.26 -15.57
C LEU A 243 9.25 15.19 -16.68
N ASP A 244 9.97 15.51 -17.75
CA ASP A 244 10.12 14.62 -18.89
C ASP A 244 10.90 13.35 -18.51
N LYS A 245 12.01 13.51 -17.78
CA LYS A 245 12.78 12.35 -17.30
C LYS A 245 12.03 11.52 -16.25
N ALA A 246 11.21 12.15 -15.41
CA ALA A 246 10.35 11.43 -14.48
C ALA A 246 9.35 10.54 -15.25
N LYS A 247 8.73 11.05 -16.30
CA LYS A 247 7.85 10.26 -17.19
C LYS A 247 8.59 9.12 -17.89
N GLU A 248 9.77 9.39 -18.45
CA GLU A 248 10.61 8.35 -19.08
C GLU A 248 10.96 7.23 -18.09
N GLU A 249 11.24 7.57 -16.85
CA GLU A 249 11.56 6.60 -15.80
C GLU A 249 10.35 5.72 -15.43
N VAL A 250 9.15 6.29 -15.36
CA VAL A 250 7.90 5.52 -15.18
C VAL A 250 7.72 4.50 -16.28
N GLU A 251 7.86 4.93 -17.56
CA GLU A 251 7.72 4.04 -18.72
C GLU A 251 8.79 2.94 -18.74
N ARG A 252 10.03 3.27 -18.38
CA ARG A 252 11.12 2.29 -18.26
C ARG A 252 10.81 1.21 -17.23
N LEU A 253 10.42 1.63 -16.01
CA LEU A 253 10.06 0.72 -14.92
C LEU A 253 8.85 -0.16 -15.29
N TYR A 254 7.86 0.41 -15.95
CA TYR A 254 6.69 -0.33 -16.41
C TYR A 254 7.06 -1.40 -17.45
N LYS A 255 7.87 -1.03 -18.46
CA LYS A 255 8.35 -1.98 -19.48
C LYS A 255 9.11 -3.15 -18.86
N GLU A 256 10.06 -2.86 -17.96
CA GLU A 256 10.82 -3.91 -17.27
C GLU A 256 9.92 -4.81 -16.40
N THR A 257 8.86 -4.24 -15.83
CA THR A 257 7.84 -5.00 -15.09
C THR A 257 7.08 -5.95 -16.00
N LEU A 258 6.67 -5.48 -17.18
CA LEU A 258 5.99 -6.35 -18.18
C LEU A 258 6.89 -7.50 -18.65
N GLU A 259 8.17 -7.24 -18.90
CA GLU A 259 9.14 -8.28 -19.27
C GLU A 259 9.25 -9.36 -18.18
N ALA A 260 9.30 -8.96 -16.90
CA ALA A 260 9.33 -9.90 -15.78
C ALA A 260 8.01 -10.71 -15.66
N ILE A 261 6.85 -10.07 -15.88
CA ILE A 261 5.54 -10.73 -15.87
C ILE A 261 5.42 -11.76 -16.98
N TYR A 262 5.89 -11.45 -18.18
CA TYR A 262 5.87 -12.40 -19.31
C TYR A 262 6.74 -13.64 -19.08
N GLY A 263 7.74 -13.56 -18.19
CA GLY A 263 8.53 -14.71 -17.74
C GLY A 263 7.80 -15.65 -16.78
N LEU A 264 6.67 -15.24 -16.19
CA LEU A 264 5.89 -16.05 -15.26
C LEU A 264 4.86 -16.94 -15.99
N THR A 265 4.54 -18.09 -15.41
CA THR A 265 3.49 -19.00 -15.94
C THR A 265 2.14 -18.66 -15.29
N ILE A 266 1.52 -17.56 -15.71
CA ILE A 266 0.27 -17.01 -15.16
C ILE A 266 -0.64 -16.48 -16.27
N ASN A 267 -1.86 -16.09 -15.93
CA ASN A 267 -2.69 -15.26 -16.81
C ASN A 267 -2.18 -13.80 -16.78
N HIS A 268 -1.33 -13.45 -17.73
CA HIS A 268 -0.69 -12.14 -17.83
C HIS A 268 -1.70 -10.99 -17.91
N GLY A 269 -2.80 -11.15 -18.67
CA GLY A 269 -3.79 -10.10 -18.86
C GLY A 269 -4.42 -9.57 -17.57
N LEU A 270 -4.62 -10.44 -16.57
CA LEU A 270 -5.13 -10.02 -15.26
C LEU A 270 -4.15 -9.12 -14.52
N MET A 271 -2.86 -9.47 -14.54
CA MET A 271 -1.83 -8.67 -13.87
C MET A 271 -1.55 -7.38 -14.62
N ILE A 272 -1.42 -7.43 -15.94
CA ILE A 272 -1.18 -6.23 -16.76
C ILE A 272 -2.29 -5.20 -16.51
N GLY A 273 -3.57 -5.61 -16.55
CA GLY A 273 -4.69 -4.68 -16.36
C GLY A 273 -4.69 -3.96 -14.99
N ILE A 274 -4.30 -4.65 -13.90
CA ILE A 274 -4.19 -3.96 -12.61
C ILE A 274 -2.96 -3.04 -12.55
N LEU A 275 -1.83 -3.44 -13.15
CA LEU A 275 -0.61 -2.65 -13.14
C LEU A 275 -0.71 -1.41 -14.03
N GLU A 276 -1.36 -1.50 -15.19
CA GLU A 276 -1.68 -0.34 -16.03
C GLU A 276 -2.49 0.70 -15.24
N SER A 277 -3.52 0.25 -14.52
CA SER A 277 -4.34 1.14 -13.70
C SER A 277 -3.59 1.83 -12.56
N LEU A 278 -2.38 1.37 -12.24
CA LEU A 278 -1.51 1.96 -11.22
C LEU A 278 -0.53 2.97 -11.79
N VAL A 279 0.10 2.60 -12.90
CA VAL A 279 1.18 3.37 -13.50
C VAL A 279 0.64 4.49 -14.39
N HIS A 280 -0.41 4.21 -15.18
CA HIS A 280 -1.01 5.17 -16.11
C HIS A 280 -2.32 5.77 -15.60
N ARG A 281 -2.39 6.03 -14.29
CA ARG A 281 -3.55 6.70 -13.71
C ARG A 281 -3.52 8.19 -14.03
N ASP A 282 -4.67 8.72 -14.43
CA ASP A 282 -4.89 10.16 -14.65
C ASP A 282 -5.29 10.89 -13.34
N VAL A 283 -5.53 10.14 -12.27
CA VAL A 283 -6.01 10.61 -10.97
C VAL A 283 -5.58 9.67 -9.85
#